data_870b304b853d7354ef7e37971d9f0310
#
_entry.id   870b304b853d7354ef7e37971d9f0310
#
_cell.length_a   1.000
_cell.length_b   1.000
_cell.length_c   1.000
_cell.angle_alpha   90.00
_cell.angle_beta   90.00
_cell.angle_gamma   90.00
#
_symmetry.space_group_name_H-M   'P 1'
#
loop_
_entity.id
_entity.type
_entity.pdbx_description
1 polymer ?
#
loop_
_entity_poly.entity_id
_entity_poly.type
_entity_poly.pdbx_seq_one_letter_code
_entity_poly.pdbx_strand_id
1 'polypeptide(L)'
;LLYPYPQIGQVLNKLIAKAINNQEKVIRDEVKYSDYLSGNVEIPGRPLDSFYSYKFKGLDPLDGRPMFYDVDIENKEKFADMDKEEVYKYVMDYSGCRVPTLQGSISNKLSYKRCVLAFNLAYSLGSKIRLLKLYPNVNGSYGSIAPQPHENARREFLKRWQNPGDEAYTNIPGIISGAAFRETTVSNWWSDYSYSFADNIWSMYDNSDIRVVSGNYLKLSSVSFRYLFSEKVLKALRLKAAYFELTGTNLFTISAKELKGQDPATQSGSANTINM
;
A
#
# COMPACT_ATOMS: atom_id res chain seq x y z
N LEU A 1 -36.81 -24.99 17.64
CA LEU A 1 -37.43 -24.18 16.56
C LEU A 1 -36.34 -23.37 15.86
N LEU A 2 -35.71 -23.97 14.82
CA LEU A 2 -34.80 -23.30 13.90
C LEU A 2 -35.68 -22.66 12.84
N TYR A 3 -35.76 -21.35 12.83
CA TYR A 3 -36.32 -20.59 11.70
C TYR A 3 -35.32 -20.62 10.52
N PRO A 4 -35.74 -21.12 9.38
CA PRO A 4 -34.89 -20.98 8.17
C PRO A 4 -34.99 -19.54 7.69
N TYR A 5 -33.88 -18.83 7.56
CA TYR A 5 -33.79 -17.54 6.90
C TYR A 5 -33.43 -17.72 5.42
N PRO A 6 -34.32 -18.14 4.53
CA PRO A 6 -34.04 -18.16 3.11
C PRO A 6 -34.03 -16.76 2.47
N GLN A 7 -34.52 -15.76 3.19
CA GLN A 7 -34.68 -14.39 2.67
C GLN A 7 -33.37 -13.60 2.65
N ILE A 8 -32.42 -13.87 3.54
CA ILE A 8 -31.14 -13.13 3.61
C ILE A 8 -30.32 -13.39 2.35
N GLY A 9 -30.26 -14.63 1.85
CA GLY A 9 -29.57 -14.96 0.62
C GLY A 9 -30.16 -14.29 -0.61
N GLN A 10 -31.49 -14.19 -0.68
CA GLN A 10 -32.17 -13.51 -1.80
C GLN A 10 -32.00 -11.99 -1.76
N VAL A 11 -32.00 -11.40 -0.57
CA VAL A 11 -31.75 -9.95 -0.40
C VAL A 11 -30.29 -9.64 -0.72
N LEU A 12 -29.34 -10.46 -0.26
CA LEU A 12 -27.92 -10.31 -0.57
C LEU A 12 -27.67 -10.45 -2.07
N ASN A 13 -28.23 -11.44 -2.73
CA ASN A 13 -28.11 -11.61 -4.18
C ASN A 13 -28.75 -10.46 -4.96
N LYS A 14 -29.87 -9.91 -4.51
CA LYS A 14 -30.49 -8.71 -5.10
C LYS A 14 -29.63 -7.47 -4.91
N LEU A 15 -28.98 -7.31 -3.74
CA LEU A 15 -28.07 -6.19 -3.48
C LEU A 15 -26.80 -6.31 -4.32
N ILE A 16 -26.25 -7.52 -4.43
CA ILE A 16 -25.09 -7.80 -5.29
C ILE A 16 -25.42 -7.55 -6.76
N ALA A 17 -26.57 -8.06 -7.24
CA ALA A 17 -27.03 -7.82 -8.62
C ALA A 17 -27.30 -6.33 -8.88
N LYS A 18 -27.83 -5.60 -7.91
CA LYS A 18 -28.06 -4.14 -8.03
C LYS A 18 -26.73 -3.36 -7.99
N ALA A 19 -25.76 -3.80 -7.20
CA ALA A 19 -24.42 -3.24 -7.21
C ALA A 19 -23.70 -3.48 -8.55
N ILE A 20 -23.81 -4.69 -9.09
CA ILE A 20 -23.25 -5.04 -10.42
C ILE A 20 -23.93 -4.22 -11.53
N ASN A 21 -25.25 -4.11 -11.52
CA ASN A 21 -25.98 -3.30 -12.53
C ASN A 21 -25.74 -1.79 -12.39
N ASN A 22 -25.42 -1.28 -11.21
CA ASN A 22 -25.02 0.11 -11.04
C ASN A 22 -23.61 0.37 -11.55
N GLN A 23 -22.74 -0.65 -11.60
CA GLN A 23 -21.40 -0.53 -12.19
C GLN A 23 -21.43 -0.32 -13.71
N GLU A 24 -22.44 -0.83 -14.41
CA GLU A 24 -22.61 -0.58 -15.86
C GLU A 24 -23.09 0.84 -16.19
N LYS A 25 -23.56 1.60 -15.22
CA LYS A 25 -24.18 2.92 -15.42
C LYS A 25 -23.33 4.12 -15.02
N VAL A 26 -22.20 3.92 -14.37
CA VAL A 26 -21.24 5.00 -14.11
C VAL A 26 -20.35 5.16 -15.34
N ILE A 27 -20.91 5.70 -16.40
CA ILE A 27 -20.12 6.33 -17.47
C ILE A 27 -19.56 7.58 -16.82
N ARG A 28 -18.30 7.55 -16.49
CA ARG A 28 -17.61 8.72 -15.94
C ARG A 28 -17.31 9.66 -17.06
N ASP A 29 -17.67 10.88 -16.87
CA ASP A 29 -17.38 11.92 -17.82
C ASP A 29 -15.87 12.16 -17.96
N GLU A 30 -15.07 11.92 -16.90
CA GLU A 30 -13.61 12.04 -16.95
C GLU A 30 -12.94 11.16 -15.88
N VAL A 31 -12.01 10.30 -16.29
CA VAL A 31 -11.13 9.55 -15.40
C VAL A 31 -9.78 10.25 -15.35
N LYS A 32 -9.39 10.75 -14.18
CA LYS A 32 -8.14 11.46 -13.99
C LYS A 32 -6.99 10.49 -13.68
N TYR A 33 -5.78 10.89 -14.01
CA TYR A 33 -4.57 10.15 -13.65
C TYR A 33 -4.49 9.80 -12.16
N SER A 34 -4.83 10.75 -11.29
CA SER A 34 -4.89 10.55 -9.85
C SER A 34 -5.82 9.40 -9.44
N ASP A 35 -6.87 9.16 -10.20
CA ASP A 35 -7.85 8.12 -9.91
C ASP A 35 -7.26 6.72 -10.14
N TYR A 36 -6.43 6.55 -11.19
CA TYR A 36 -5.70 5.31 -11.42
C TYR A 36 -4.74 4.99 -10.27
N LEU A 37 -4.03 6.00 -9.75
CA LEU A 37 -3.04 5.81 -8.68
C LEU A 37 -3.68 5.60 -7.31
N SER A 38 -4.79 6.27 -7.05
CA SER A 38 -5.50 6.18 -5.75
C SER A 38 -6.37 4.93 -5.60
N GLY A 39 -6.65 4.25 -6.71
CA GLY A 39 -7.58 3.12 -6.75
C GLY A 39 -9.05 3.53 -6.88
N ASN A 40 -9.35 4.78 -7.21
CA ASN A 40 -10.72 5.28 -7.37
C ASN A 40 -11.29 5.03 -8.78
N VAL A 41 -10.52 4.40 -9.65
CA VAL A 41 -10.96 4.04 -10.99
C VAL A 41 -11.83 2.79 -10.93
N GLU A 42 -13.06 2.92 -11.39
CA GLU A 42 -13.97 1.80 -11.57
C GLU A 42 -13.86 1.27 -13.00
N ILE A 43 -13.14 0.18 -13.16
CA ILE A 43 -13.01 -0.52 -14.44
C ILE A 43 -13.86 -1.78 -14.37
N PRO A 44 -14.78 -2.02 -15.35
CA PRO A 44 -15.56 -3.24 -15.41
C PRO A 44 -14.68 -4.50 -15.32
N GLY A 45 -15.06 -5.43 -14.46
CA GLY A 45 -14.30 -6.66 -14.23
C GLY A 45 -13.06 -6.54 -13.31
N ARG A 46 -12.82 -5.36 -12.76
CA ARG A 46 -11.75 -5.14 -11.76
C ARG A 46 -12.34 -4.79 -10.39
N PRO A 47 -11.68 -5.19 -9.29
CA PRO A 47 -12.09 -4.80 -7.95
C PRO A 47 -12.04 -3.27 -7.77
N LEU A 48 -12.91 -2.74 -6.92
CA LEU A 48 -12.80 -1.38 -6.41
C LEU A 48 -11.49 -1.20 -5.65
N ASP A 49 -11.01 0.02 -5.52
CA ASP A 49 -9.73 0.34 -4.86
C ASP A 49 -8.53 -0.41 -5.44
N SER A 50 -8.53 -0.62 -6.74
CA SER A 50 -7.41 -1.23 -7.47
C SER A 50 -6.27 -0.26 -7.67
N PHE A 51 -5.03 -0.76 -7.52
CA PHE A 51 -3.83 -0.03 -7.91
C PHE A 51 -3.49 -0.30 -9.37
N TYR A 52 -3.16 0.75 -10.08
CA TYR A 52 -2.57 0.73 -11.40
C TYR A 52 -1.19 1.34 -11.33
N SER A 53 -0.23 0.81 -12.06
CA SER A 53 1.18 1.15 -11.91
C SER A 53 1.91 1.10 -13.22
N TYR A 54 2.95 1.93 -13.37
CA TYR A 54 3.93 1.79 -14.43
C TYR A 54 4.71 0.50 -14.28
N LYS A 55 4.97 -0.20 -15.37
CA LYS A 55 5.71 -1.45 -15.37
C LYS A 55 7.21 -1.18 -15.34
N PHE A 56 7.83 -1.40 -14.21
CA PHE A 56 9.24 -1.16 -13.99
C PHE A 56 10.10 -2.18 -14.75
N LYS A 57 11.11 -1.68 -15.48
CA LYS A 57 12.02 -2.52 -16.29
C LYS A 57 13.36 -2.77 -15.59
N GLY A 58 13.78 -1.85 -14.72
CA GLY A 58 15.08 -1.87 -14.08
C GLY A 58 15.69 -0.47 -13.96
N LEU A 59 16.96 -0.43 -13.61
CA LEU A 59 17.75 0.82 -13.57
C LEU A 59 18.69 0.88 -14.76
N ASP A 60 18.92 2.08 -15.26
CA ASP A 60 19.93 2.32 -16.29
C ASP A 60 21.33 2.07 -15.69
N PRO A 61 22.15 1.21 -16.32
CA PRO A 61 23.51 0.92 -15.84
C PRO A 61 24.45 2.11 -15.80
N LEU A 62 24.18 3.15 -16.60
CA LEU A 62 25.08 4.31 -16.73
C LEU A 62 24.89 5.32 -15.60
N ASP A 63 23.65 5.59 -15.21
CA ASP A 63 23.33 6.68 -14.27
C ASP A 63 22.30 6.31 -13.20
N GLY A 64 21.82 5.08 -13.19
CA GLY A 64 20.90 4.58 -12.17
C GLY A 64 19.50 5.18 -12.23
N ARG A 65 19.10 5.79 -13.35
CA ARG A 65 17.74 6.27 -13.54
C ARG A 65 16.75 5.09 -13.68
N PRO A 66 15.50 5.22 -13.25
CA PRO A 66 14.51 4.18 -13.43
C PRO A 66 14.09 4.09 -14.91
N MET A 67 13.99 2.87 -15.41
CA MET A 67 13.47 2.54 -16.73
C MET A 67 12.15 1.80 -16.61
N PHE A 68 11.30 1.95 -17.64
CA PHE A 68 9.98 1.32 -17.71
C PHE A 68 9.81 0.56 -19.01
N TYR A 69 8.93 -0.44 -19.01
CA TYR A 69 8.54 -1.10 -20.23
C TYR A 69 7.72 -0.16 -21.09
N ASP A 70 8.01 -0.21 -22.37
CA ASP A 70 7.32 0.58 -23.38
C ASP A 70 5.95 -0.05 -23.74
N VAL A 71 5.08 0.72 -24.36
CA VAL A 71 3.84 0.23 -24.94
C VAL A 71 4.08 -0.43 -26.29
N ASP A 72 3.12 -1.23 -26.72
CA ASP A 72 3.17 -1.85 -28.04
C ASP A 72 3.12 -0.80 -29.16
N ILE A 73 3.80 -1.09 -30.28
CA ILE A 73 3.92 -0.18 -31.45
C ILE A 73 2.55 0.27 -31.94
N GLU A 74 1.56 -0.63 -32.01
CA GLU A 74 0.21 -0.30 -32.45
C GLU A 74 -0.48 0.75 -31.57
N ASN A 75 -0.17 0.77 -30.28
CA ASN A 75 -0.72 1.76 -29.37
C ASN A 75 0.00 3.11 -29.46
N LYS A 76 1.29 3.11 -29.86
CA LYS A 76 2.07 4.34 -29.99
C LYS A 76 1.48 5.31 -31.02
N GLU A 77 1.06 4.81 -32.16
CA GLU A 77 0.45 5.64 -33.20
C GLU A 77 -0.85 6.31 -32.75
N LYS A 78 -1.59 5.63 -31.88
CA LYS A 78 -2.83 6.19 -31.31
C LYS A 78 -2.57 7.29 -30.28
N PHE A 79 -1.40 7.31 -29.64
CA PHE A 79 -1.10 8.27 -28.58
C PHE A 79 -0.94 9.70 -29.08
N ALA A 80 -0.59 9.89 -30.36
CA ALA A 80 -0.41 11.22 -30.94
C ALA A 80 -1.67 12.10 -30.82
N ASP A 81 -2.84 11.47 -30.88
CA ASP A 81 -4.14 12.14 -30.87
C ASP A 81 -4.92 11.97 -29.56
N MET A 82 -4.34 11.27 -28.57
CA MET A 82 -4.99 11.00 -27.28
C MET A 82 -4.71 12.08 -26.26
N ASP A 83 -5.73 12.37 -25.45
CA ASP A 83 -5.55 13.15 -24.25
C ASP A 83 -4.70 12.40 -23.22
N LYS A 84 -3.98 13.15 -22.38
CA LYS A 84 -3.12 12.61 -21.34
C LYS A 84 -3.84 11.57 -20.46
N GLU A 85 -5.09 11.85 -20.09
CA GLU A 85 -5.88 10.95 -19.24
C GLU A 85 -6.25 9.63 -19.94
N GLU A 86 -6.34 9.63 -21.26
CA GLU A 86 -6.58 8.42 -22.03
C GLU A 86 -5.34 7.55 -22.15
N VAL A 87 -4.16 8.16 -22.28
CA VAL A 87 -2.88 7.44 -22.40
C VAL A 87 -2.63 6.56 -21.18
N TYR A 88 -3.03 6.97 -19.97
CA TYR A 88 -2.85 6.18 -18.77
C TYR A 88 -3.52 4.80 -18.82
N LYS A 89 -4.58 4.63 -19.57
CA LYS A 89 -5.26 3.34 -19.77
C LYS A 89 -4.35 2.30 -20.43
N TYR A 90 -3.36 2.76 -21.19
CA TYR A 90 -2.43 1.92 -21.96
C TYR A 90 -1.08 1.71 -21.28
N VAL A 91 -0.66 2.68 -20.45
CA VAL A 91 0.67 2.63 -19.81
C VAL A 91 0.66 2.11 -18.38
N MET A 92 -0.51 1.98 -17.78
CA MET A 92 -0.65 1.49 -16.42
C MET A 92 -1.27 0.11 -16.36
N ASP A 93 -0.55 -0.81 -15.72
CA ASP A 93 -1.01 -2.16 -15.47
C ASP A 93 -1.65 -2.31 -14.09
N TYR A 94 -2.64 -3.20 -14.00
CA TYR A 94 -3.24 -3.58 -12.73
C TYR A 94 -2.22 -4.24 -11.80
N SER A 95 -2.03 -3.68 -10.61
CA SER A 95 -1.02 -4.11 -9.63
C SER A 95 -1.60 -4.73 -8.36
N GLY A 96 -2.91 -4.90 -8.30
CA GLY A 96 -3.61 -5.49 -7.17
C GLY A 96 -4.63 -4.55 -6.53
N CYS A 97 -5.27 -5.01 -5.48
CA CYS A 97 -6.36 -4.30 -4.80
C CYS A 97 -5.98 -3.97 -3.36
N ARG A 98 -6.39 -2.78 -2.89
CA ARG A 98 -6.23 -2.36 -1.50
C ARG A 98 -7.14 -3.14 -0.55
N VAL A 99 -8.31 -3.52 -1.02
CA VAL A 99 -9.31 -4.23 -0.21
C VAL A 99 -8.85 -5.67 0.04
N PRO A 100 -8.77 -6.13 1.28
CA PRO A 100 -8.41 -7.50 1.59
C PRO A 100 -9.52 -8.47 1.15
N THR A 101 -9.14 -9.66 0.70
CA THR A 101 -10.07 -10.73 0.40
C THR A 101 -10.60 -11.41 1.67
N LEU A 102 -9.79 -11.40 2.72
CA LEU A 102 -10.15 -11.97 4.01
C LEU A 102 -9.58 -11.11 5.14
N GLN A 103 -10.43 -10.69 6.05
CA GLN A 103 -10.02 -9.99 7.27
C GLN A 103 -10.87 -10.42 8.46
N GLY A 104 -10.29 -10.37 9.65
CA GLY A 104 -11.00 -10.73 10.86
C GLY A 104 -10.14 -10.62 12.10
N SER A 105 -10.69 -11.13 13.20
CA SER A 105 -9.96 -11.22 14.46
C SER A 105 -10.29 -12.51 15.21
N ILE A 106 -9.31 -12.95 15.99
CA ILE A 106 -9.42 -14.10 16.90
C ILE A 106 -9.22 -13.56 18.30
N SER A 107 -10.29 -13.61 19.10
CA SER A 107 -10.25 -13.25 20.51
C SER A 107 -10.31 -14.50 21.35
N ASN A 108 -9.41 -14.60 22.32
CA ASN A 108 -9.37 -15.73 23.25
C ASN A 108 -9.19 -15.26 24.68
N LYS A 109 -9.76 -16.03 25.62
CA LYS A 109 -9.65 -15.78 27.05
C LYS A 109 -9.37 -17.10 27.77
N LEU A 110 -8.23 -17.19 28.37
CA LEU A 110 -7.78 -18.34 29.15
C LEU A 110 -7.84 -17.99 30.64
N SER A 111 -8.50 -18.83 31.41
CA SER A 111 -8.62 -18.63 32.85
C SER A 111 -8.05 -19.86 33.56
N TYR A 112 -7.10 -19.62 34.46
CA TYR A 112 -6.53 -20.66 35.29
C TYR A 112 -6.41 -20.16 36.74
N LYS A 113 -7.12 -20.78 37.65
CA LYS A 113 -7.20 -20.38 39.07
C LYS A 113 -7.57 -18.89 39.20
N ARG A 114 -6.60 -18.04 39.57
CA ARG A 114 -6.73 -16.59 39.77
C ARG A 114 -6.16 -15.76 38.62
N CYS A 115 -5.59 -16.40 37.63
CA CYS A 115 -5.01 -15.76 36.47
C CYS A 115 -5.99 -15.81 35.30
N VAL A 116 -6.14 -14.70 34.63
CA VAL A 116 -6.90 -14.59 33.39
C VAL A 116 -5.98 -13.93 32.36
N LEU A 117 -5.75 -14.62 31.25
CA LEU A 117 -5.06 -14.10 30.08
C LEU A 117 -6.07 -13.93 28.96
N ALA A 118 -6.19 -12.74 28.42
CA ALA A 118 -6.98 -12.50 27.22
C ALA A 118 -6.12 -11.86 26.15
N PHE A 119 -6.34 -12.25 24.90
CA PHE A 119 -5.64 -11.66 23.75
C PHE A 119 -6.56 -11.57 22.55
N ASN A 120 -6.24 -10.61 21.68
CA ASN A 120 -6.93 -10.39 20.42
C ASN A 120 -5.90 -10.27 19.28
N LEU A 121 -6.01 -11.17 18.31
CA LEU A 121 -5.22 -11.20 17.09
C LEU A 121 -6.09 -10.73 15.93
N ALA A 122 -5.70 -9.66 15.26
CA ALA A 122 -6.33 -9.21 14.02
C ALA A 122 -5.49 -9.66 12.83
N TYR A 123 -6.14 -10.03 11.74
CA TYR A 123 -5.49 -10.43 10.50
C TYR A 123 -6.16 -9.83 9.28
N SER A 124 -5.37 -9.63 8.23
CA SER A 124 -5.83 -9.19 6.92
C SER A 124 -4.98 -9.88 5.84
N LEU A 125 -5.65 -10.46 4.85
CA LEU A 125 -5.04 -11.24 3.79
C LEU A 125 -5.58 -10.83 2.42
N GLY A 126 -4.72 -10.87 1.40
CA GLY A 126 -5.09 -10.61 0.01
C GLY A 126 -5.09 -9.14 -0.38
N SER A 127 -4.77 -8.22 0.54
CA SER A 127 -4.61 -6.80 0.22
C SER A 127 -3.25 -6.48 -0.36
N LYS A 128 -3.19 -5.38 -1.11
CA LYS A 128 -1.96 -4.74 -1.57
C LYS A 128 -1.85 -3.34 -0.97
N ILE A 129 -0.62 -2.86 -0.86
CA ILE A 129 -0.31 -1.51 -0.37
C ILE A 129 0.75 -0.91 -1.28
N ARG A 130 0.56 0.34 -1.66
CA ARG A 130 1.62 1.13 -2.27
C ARG A 130 2.54 1.65 -1.18
N LEU A 131 3.84 1.45 -1.36
CA LEU A 131 4.85 2.01 -0.47
C LEU A 131 4.81 3.53 -0.50
N LEU A 132 5.09 4.14 0.64
CA LEU A 132 5.23 5.59 0.74
C LEU A 132 6.27 6.09 -0.27
N LYS A 133 6.02 7.27 -0.83
CA LYS A 133 6.89 7.87 -1.84
C LYS A 133 8.33 7.95 -1.34
N LEU A 134 9.24 7.59 -2.21
CA LEU A 134 10.67 7.68 -1.96
C LEU A 134 11.22 9.03 -2.42
N TYR A 135 10.59 9.61 -3.43
CA TYR A 135 10.94 10.88 -4.08
C TYR A 135 9.79 11.91 -3.98
N PRO A 136 9.40 12.34 -2.77
CA PRO A 136 8.22 13.19 -2.59
C PRO A 136 8.37 14.59 -3.21
N ASN A 137 9.61 15.08 -3.39
CA ASN A 137 9.92 16.46 -3.80
C ASN A 137 10.32 16.60 -5.27
N VAL A 138 10.03 15.61 -6.07
CA VAL A 138 10.40 15.57 -7.49
C VAL A 138 9.88 16.77 -8.29
N ASN A 139 8.72 17.30 -7.91
CA ASN A 139 8.11 18.47 -8.55
C ASN A 139 8.62 19.81 -7.99
N GLY A 140 9.58 19.77 -7.07
CA GLY A 140 10.18 20.98 -6.50
C GLY A 140 11.18 21.64 -7.44
N SER A 141 11.29 22.96 -7.35
CA SER A 141 12.15 23.82 -8.20
C SER A 141 13.66 23.67 -7.98
N TYR A 142 14.12 22.65 -7.28
CA TYR A 142 15.47 22.63 -6.72
C TYR A 142 16.54 21.90 -7.56
N GLY A 143 16.19 21.37 -8.71
CA GLY A 143 17.17 20.72 -9.60
C GLY A 143 17.87 19.50 -8.98
N SER A 144 17.24 18.84 -8.03
CA SER A 144 17.74 17.62 -7.40
C SER A 144 16.60 16.79 -6.83
N ILE A 145 16.74 15.46 -6.92
CA ILE A 145 15.85 14.50 -6.24
C ILE A 145 16.39 14.12 -4.85
N ALA A 146 17.53 14.64 -4.45
CA ALA A 146 18.08 14.40 -3.13
C ALA A 146 17.13 14.92 -2.03
N PRO A 147 16.98 14.18 -0.92
CA PRO A 147 16.29 14.71 0.24
C PRO A 147 16.91 16.01 0.72
N GLN A 148 16.07 16.97 1.09
CA GLN A 148 16.57 18.25 1.62
C GLN A 148 17.23 18.04 3.00
N PRO A 149 18.17 18.93 3.42
CA PRO A 149 18.93 18.76 4.68
C PRO A 149 18.07 18.61 5.94
N HIS A 150 16.83 19.09 5.89
CA HIS A 150 15.88 19.04 7.04
C HIS A 150 14.78 17.98 6.86
N GLU A 151 14.85 17.19 5.81
CA GLU A 151 13.86 16.15 5.54
C GLU A 151 14.32 14.79 6.02
N ASN A 152 13.38 14.04 6.56
CA ASN A 152 13.61 12.64 6.91
C ASN A 152 13.63 11.78 5.63
N ALA A 153 14.81 11.32 5.27
CA ALA A 153 14.95 10.34 4.20
C ALA A 153 14.54 8.95 4.67
N ARG A 154 13.88 8.20 3.80
CA ARG A 154 13.57 6.81 4.09
C ARG A 154 14.87 5.97 4.12
N ARG A 155 14.93 5.04 5.09
CA ARG A 155 16.10 4.17 5.27
C ARG A 155 16.47 3.36 4.01
N GLU A 156 15.50 3.11 3.13
CA GLU A 156 15.73 2.40 1.87
C GLU A 156 16.70 3.13 0.93
N PHE A 157 16.85 4.47 1.02
CA PHE A 157 17.85 5.24 0.28
C PHE A 157 19.29 4.79 0.50
N LEU A 158 19.58 4.16 1.62
CA LEU A 158 20.92 3.63 1.89
C LEU A 158 21.34 2.54 0.89
N LYS A 159 20.35 1.89 0.26
CA LYS A 159 20.55 0.82 -0.72
C LYS A 159 20.30 1.29 -2.16
N ARG A 160 20.30 2.60 -2.40
CA ARG A 160 20.13 3.13 -3.76
C ARG A 160 21.31 2.77 -4.64
N TRP A 161 21.09 2.82 -5.92
CA TRP A 161 22.16 2.76 -6.93
C TRP A 161 23.15 3.91 -6.73
N GLN A 162 24.45 3.65 -6.78
CA GLN A 162 25.51 4.62 -6.57
C GLN A 162 26.58 4.53 -7.65
N ASN A 163 26.85 3.33 -8.17
CA ASN A 163 27.88 3.09 -9.19
C ASN A 163 27.36 2.12 -10.25
N PRO A 164 27.89 2.20 -11.49
CA PRO A 164 27.63 1.20 -12.52
C PRO A 164 27.86 -0.23 -12.02
N GLY A 165 26.90 -1.10 -12.23
CA GLY A 165 26.88 -2.48 -11.72
C GLY A 165 25.95 -2.68 -10.51
N ASP A 166 25.58 -1.62 -9.79
CA ASP A 166 24.68 -1.73 -8.64
C ASP A 166 23.25 -2.11 -9.05
N GLU A 167 22.86 -1.89 -10.30
CA GLU A 167 21.55 -2.28 -10.86
C GLU A 167 21.29 -3.79 -10.76
N ALA A 168 22.32 -4.60 -10.62
CA ALA A 168 22.21 -6.03 -10.39
C ALA A 168 21.74 -6.37 -8.96
N TYR A 169 21.90 -5.45 -8.02
CA TYR A 169 21.67 -5.70 -6.57
C TYR A 169 20.60 -4.81 -5.97
N THR A 170 20.23 -3.73 -6.65
CA THR A 170 19.19 -2.80 -6.16
C THR A 170 18.24 -2.38 -7.27
N ASN A 171 16.98 -2.17 -6.87
CA ASN A 171 15.95 -1.55 -7.72
C ASN A 171 15.65 -0.11 -7.28
N ILE A 172 16.47 0.46 -6.40
CA ILE A 172 16.26 1.83 -5.90
C ILE A 172 17.13 2.77 -6.73
N PRO A 173 16.52 3.71 -7.45
CA PRO A 173 17.25 4.62 -8.32
C PRO A 173 18.34 5.43 -7.62
N GLY A 174 19.33 5.83 -8.40
CA GLY A 174 20.37 6.76 -7.97
C GLY A 174 19.83 8.16 -7.67
N ILE A 175 20.66 9.00 -7.06
CA ILE A 175 20.36 10.42 -6.86
C ILE A 175 21.08 11.21 -7.94
N ILE A 176 20.32 11.91 -8.77
CA ILE A 176 20.82 12.75 -9.84
C ILE A 176 20.54 14.22 -9.52
N SER A 177 21.45 15.10 -9.85
CA SER A 177 21.32 16.54 -9.60
C SER A 177 21.93 17.38 -10.73
N GLY A 178 21.64 18.67 -10.71
CA GLY A 178 22.21 19.63 -11.66
C GLY A 178 21.68 19.50 -13.09
N ALA A 179 22.56 19.58 -14.09
CA ALA A 179 22.17 19.51 -15.50
C ALA A 179 21.56 18.13 -15.85
N ALA A 180 22.19 17.05 -15.39
CA ALA A 180 21.69 15.70 -15.61
C ALA A 180 20.27 15.51 -15.05
N PHE A 181 19.96 16.11 -13.90
CA PHE A 181 18.59 16.09 -13.36
C PHE A 181 17.60 16.78 -14.30
N ARG A 182 17.94 17.93 -14.86
CA ARG A 182 17.05 18.67 -15.78
C ARG A 182 16.78 17.89 -17.07
N GLU A 183 17.76 17.17 -17.57
CA GLU A 183 17.62 16.34 -18.78
C GLU A 183 16.77 15.09 -18.54
N THR A 184 16.70 14.62 -17.28
CA THR A 184 15.99 13.39 -16.92
C THR A 184 14.64 13.61 -16.23
N THR A 185 14.29 14.86 -15.88
CA THR A 185 13.04 15.17 -15.18
C THR A 185 11.80 14.96 -16.02
N VAL A 186 11.91 15.11 -17.32
CA VAL A 186 10.82 14.77 -18.23
C VAL A 186 11.08 13.38 -18.74
N SER A 187 10.14 12.47 -18.52
CA SER A 187 10.21 11.16 -19.13
C SER A 187 10.05 11.30 -20.63
N ASN A 188 11.17 11.26 -21.33
CA ASN A 188 11.16 11.16 -22.78
C ASN A 188 10.73 9.77 -23.26
N TRP A 189 10.49 8.84 -22.36
CA TRP A 189 10.07 7.47 -22.68
C TRP A 189 8.83 7.43 -23.55
N TRP A 190 7.90 8.38 -23.32
CA TRP A 190 6.65 8.51 -24.04
C TRP A 190 6.61 9.76 -24.91
N SER A 191 7.55 10.69 -24.76
CA SER A 191 7.51 12.01 -25.42
C SER A 191 7.64 11.93 -26.93
N ASP A 192 8.27 10.88 -27.44
CA ASP A 192 8.38 10.64 -28.88
C ASP A 192 7.02 10.28 -29.52
N TYR A 193 6.04 9.90 -28.69
CA TYR A 193 4.74 9.41 -29.14
C TYR A 193 3.60 10.32 -28.77
N SER A 194 3.73 11.14 -27.73
CA SER A 194 2.70 12.08 -27.34
C SER A 194 3.26 13.21 -26.49
N TYR A 195 3.15 14.44 -26.98
CA TYR A 195 3.47 15.64 -26.20
C TYR A 195 2.53 15.85 -25.01
N SER A 196 1.36 15.23 -25.02
CA SER A 196 0.40 15.31 -23.92
C SER A 196 0.77 14.40 -22.75
N PHE A 197 1.62 13.38 -22.97
CA PHE A 197 2.06 12.48 -21.93
C PHE A 197 3.52 12.74 -21.56
N ALA A 198 3.72 13.56 -20.54
CA ALA A 198 5.01 13.72 -19.89
C ALA A 198 4.82 13.56 -18.39
N ASP A 199 5.43 12.54 -17.81
CA ASP A 199 5.50 12.37 -16.37
C ASP A 199 6.97 12.29 -15.94
N ASN A 200 7.23 12.70 -14.72
CA ASN A 200 8.59 12.64 -14.18
C ASN A 200 8.95 11.18 -13.86
N ILE A 201 10.11 10.71 -14.35
CA ILE A 201 10.53 9.31 -14.19
C ILE A 201 10.65 8.87 -12.71
N TRP A 202 10.93 9.81 -11.81
CA TRP A 202 10.99 9.53 -10.37
C TRP A 202 9.58 9.39 -9.76
N SER A 203 8.63 10.19 -10.25
CA SER A 203 7.21 10.02 -9.93
C SER A 203 6.67 8.70 -10.48
N MET A 204 7.06 8.35 -11.71
CA MET A 204 6.72 7.05 -12.29
C MET A 204 7.28 5.90 -11.47
N TYR A 205 8.52 6.02 -10.95
CA TYR A 205 9.09 5.02 -10.05
C TYR A 205 8.28 4.84 -8.78
N ASP A 206 7.90 5.92 -8.09
CA ASP A 206 7.07 5.84 -6.90
C ASP A 206 5.67 5.26 -7.18
N ASN A 207 5.22 5.35 -8.43
CA ASN A 207 3.95 4.82 -8.92
C ASN A 207 4.11 3.53 -9.73
N SER A 208 5.27 2.88 -9.69
CA SER A 208 5.52 1.61 -10.38
C SER A 208 4.98 0.39 -9.63
N ASP A 209 4.90 -0.71 -10.34
CA ASP A 209 4.42 -2.01 -9.85
C ASP A 209 5.27 -2.56 -8.70
N ILE A 210 6.60 -2.35 -8.75
CA ILE A 210 7.51 -2.78 -7.67
C ILE A 210 7.30 -2.03 -6.34
N ARG A 211 6.57 -0.91 -6.38
CA ARG A 211 6.18 -0.14 -5.19
C ARG A 211 4.82 -0.59 -4.62
N VAL A 212 4.16 -1.57 -5.24
CA VAL A 212 2.93 -2.17 -4.75
C VAL A 212 3.25 -3.55 -4.17
N VAL A 213 3.21 -3.65 -2.85
CA VAL A 213 3.62 -4.84 -2.11
C VAL A 213 2.46 -5.50 -1.38
N SER A 214 2.71 -6.67 -0.78
CA SER A 214 1.71 -7.35 0.03
C SER A 214 1.33 -6.52 1.26
N GLY A 215 0.02 -6.29 1.44
CA GLY A 215 -0.55 -5.66 2.63
C GLY A 215 -1.00 -6.67 3.70
N ASN A 216 -0.64 -7.94 3.54
CA ASN A 216 -1.02 -8.97 4.51
C ASN A 216 -0.38 -8.72 5.87
N TYR A 217 -1.15 -8.91 6.92
CA TYR A 217 -0.63 -8.81 8.27
C TYR A 217 -1.35 -9.71 9.28
N LEU A 218 -0.64 -10.00 10.36
CA LEU A 218 -1.16 -10.54 11.62
C LEU A 218 -0.71 -9.61 12.74
N LYS A 219 -1.66 -9.04 13.47
CA LYS A 219 -1.43 -8.03 14.51
C LYS A 219 -1.92 -8.49 15.86
N LEU A 220 -1.06 -8.46 16.89
CA LEU A 220 -1.49 -8.59 18.27
C LEU A 220 -2.08 -7.25 18.73
N SER A 221 -3.40 -7.12 18.57
CA SER A 221 -4.14 -5.88 18.84
C SER A 221 -4.22 -5.57 20.32
N SER A 222 -4.40 -6.59 21.14
CA SER A 222 -4.38 -6.43 22.59
C SER A 222 -4.01 -7.73 23.30
N VAL A 223 -3.38 -7.60 24.45
CA VAL A 223 -3.21 -8.67 25.42
C VAL A 223 -3.46 -8.08 26.81
N SER A 224 -4.17 -8.80 27.64
CA SER A 224 -4.34 -8.44 29.04
C SER A 224 -4.09 -9.65 29.93
N PHE A 225 -3.39 -9.41 31.02
CA PHE A 225 -3.18 -10.37 32.10
C PHE A 225 -3.79 -9.82 33.36
N ARG A 226 -4.75 -10.55 33.94
CA ARG A 226 -5.43 -10.19 35.19
C ARG A 226 -5.18 -11.23 36.24
N TYR A 227 -4.80 -10.78 37.45
CA TYR A 227 -4.63 -11.60 38.63
C TYR A 227 -5.63 -11.19 39.69
N LEU A 228 -6.50 -12.12 40.12
CA LEU A 228 -7.49 -11.92 41.18
C LEU A 228 -6.88 -12.21 42.54
N PHE A 229 -6.90 -11.25 43.45
CA PHE A 229 -6.37 -11.44 44.79
C PHE A 229 -7.14 -12.49 45.59
N SER A 230 -6.44 -13.18 46.49
CA SER A 230 -7.05 -14.20 47.32
C SER A 230 -7.92 -13.61 48.41
N GLU A 231 -8.92 -14.38 48.87
CA GLU A 231 -9.75 -13.98 49.99
C GLU A 231 -8.97 -13.61 51.24
N LYS A 232 -7.87 -14.31 51.50
CA LYS A 232 -6.96 -14.00 52.64
C LYS A 232 -6.41 -12.58 52.52
N VAL A 233 -5.93 -12.20 51.34
CA VAL A 233 -5.40 -10.86 51.06
C VAL A 233 -6.52 -9.82 51.11
N LEU A 234 -7.67 -10.12 50.51
CA LEU A 234 -8.82 -9.23 50.51
C LEU A 234 -9.31 -8.92 51.93
N LYS A 235 -9.44 -9.96 52.79
CA LYS A 235 -9.79 -9.80 54.21
C LYS A 235 -8.76 -8.96 54.97
N ALA A 236 -7.46 -9.21 54.77
CA ALA A 236 -6.41 -8.45 55.43
C ALA A 236 -6.44 -6.96 55.00
N LEU A 237 -6.77 -6.66 53.75
CA LEU A 237 -6.90 -5.31 53.25
C LEU A 237 -8.28 -4.69 53.44
N ARG A 238 -9.25 -5.41 54.05
CA ARG A 238 -10.66 -5.00 54.24
C ARG A 238 -11.34 -4.63 52.92
N LEU A 239 -10.98 -5.30 51.82
CA LEU A 239 -11.58 -5.10 50.50
C LEU A 239 -12.57 -6.21 50.16
N LYS A 240 -13.64 -5.86 49.44
CA LYS A 240 -14.61 -6.84 48.93
C LYS A 240 -14.09 -7.58 47.69
N ALA A 241 -13.36 -6.88 46.81
CA ALA A 241 -12.75 -7.42 45.62
C ALA A 241 -11.52 -6.55 45.22
N ALA A 242 -10.49 -7.17 44.69
CA ALA A 242 -9.38 -6.50 44.08
C ALA A 242 -8.70 -7.40 43.04
N TYR A 243 -8.16 -6.81 42.02
CA TYR A 243 -7.37 -7.47 41.02
C TYR A 243 -6.25 -6.56 40.56
N PHE A 244 -5.21 -7.17 40.05
CA PHE A 244 -4.16 -6.48 39.28
C PHE A 244 -4.37 -6.82 37.82
N GLU A 245 -4.28 -5.83 36.93
CA GLU A 245 -4.38 -6.04 35.50
C GLU A 245 -3.27 -5.29 34.78
N LEU A 246 -2.59 -6.00 33.87
CA LEU A 246 -1.63 -5.46 32.93
C LEU A 246 -2.19 -5.61 31.52
N THR A 247 -2.32 -4.52 30.79
CA THR A 247 -2.83 -4.52 29.42
C THR A 247 -1.83 -3.89 28.49
N GLY A 248 -1.55 -4.57 27.38
CA GLY A 248 -0.77 -4.06 26.27
C GLY A 248 -1.62 -3.99 25.01
N THR A 249 -1.43 -2.95 24.20
CA THR A 249 -2.12 -2.79 22.91
C THR A 249 -1.12 -2.55 21.81
N ASN A 250 -1.44 -3.01 20.59
CA ASN A 250 -0.60 -2.83 19.39
C ASN A 250 0.87 -3.27 19.61
N LEU A 251 1.06 -4.41 20.25
CA LEU A 251 2.40 -4.85 20.70
C LEU A 251 3.31 -5.21 19.55
N PHE A 252 2.79 -5.90 18.54
CA PHE A 252 3.52 -6.20 17.33
C PHE A 252 2.59 -6.49 16.15
N THR A 253 3.15 -6.31 14.95
CA THR A 253 2.52 -6.68 13.68
C THR A 253 3.52 -7.50 12.87
N ILE A 254 3.10 -8.68 12.43
CA ILE A 254 3.83 -9.50 11.48
C ILE A 254 3.33 -9.13 10.10
N SER A 255 4.22 -8.71 9.21
CA SER A 255 3.89 -8.26 7.87
C SER A 255 5.05 -8.48 6.89
N ALA A 256 4.83 -8.22 5.60
CA ALA A 256 5.85 -8.39 4.58
C ALA A 256 7.07 -7.49 4.81
N LYS A 257 8.28 -8.01 4.57
CA LYS A 257 9.56 -7.25 4.70
C LYS A 257 9.59 -6.02 3.79
N GLU A 258 8.97 -6.11 2.65
CA GLU A 258 8.90 -5.07 1.63
C GLU A 258 8.21 -3.81 2.14
N LEU A 259 7.39 -3.91 3.18
CA LEU A 259 6.76 -2.75 3.84
C LEU A 259 7.75 -1.84 4.55
N LYS A 260 8.96 -2.34 4.90
CA LYS A 260 10.06 -1.55 5.46
C LYS A 260 9.64 -0.65 6.64
N GLY A 261 8.74 -1.16 7.49
CA GLY A 261 8.22 -0.44 8.64
C GLY A 261 6.94 0.36 8.41
N GLN A 262 6.40 0.41 7.19
CA GLN A 262 5.08 0.97 6.94
C GLN A 262 4.01 0.09 7.57
N ASP A 263 3.06 0.70 8.30
CA ASP A 263 1.96 -0.05 8.93
C ASP A 263 0.93 -0.48 7.88
N PRO A 264 0.75 -1.78 7.66
CA PRO A 264 -0.24 -2.27 6.71
C PRO A 264 -1.68 -1.99 7.13
N ALA A 265 -1.95 -1.79 8.42
CA ALA A 265 -3.30 -1.55 8.91
C ALA A 265 -3.76 -0.11 8.69
N THR A 266 -2.85 0.86 8.79
CA THR A 266 -3.14 2.29 8.61
C THR A 266 -2.74 2.82 7.25
N GLN A 267 -1.92 2.07 6.52
CA GLN A 267 -1.32 2.45 5.24
C GLN A 267 -0.44 3.70 5.30
N SER A 268 -0.20 4.23 6.47
CA SER A 268 0.57 5.45 6.73
C SER A 268 1.53 5.24 7.90
N GLY A 269 2.68 5.90 7.85
CA GLY A 269 3.60 5.99 8.97
C GLY A 269 4.25 4.67 9.42
N SER A 270 5.02 4.76 10.51
CA SER A 270 5.66 3.60 11.12
C SER A 270 4.75 2.96 12.16
N ALA A 271 4.62 1.65 12.09
CA ALA A 271 4.09 0.86 13.18
C ALA A 271 5.22 0.20 13.97
N ASN A 272 4.90 -0.30 15.15
CA ASN A 272 5.71 -1.29 15.83
C ASN A 272 5.60 -2.61 15.06
N THR A 273 6.29 -2.73 13.94
CA THR A 273 6.26 -3.90 13.09
C THR A 273 7.50 -4.76 13.31
N ILE A 274 7.27 -6.04 13.50
CA ILE A 274 8.28 -7.06 13.30
C ILE A 274 8.13 -7.51 11.85
N ASN A 275 9.04 -7.10 11.00
CA ASN A 275 9.09 -7.56 9.62
C ASN A 275 9.81 -8.90 9.58
N MET A 276 9.17 -9.93 9.09
CA MET A 276 9.77 -11.22 8.84
C MET A 276 10.27 -11.35 7.41
#